data_fd1816de3e9ee990e4413553c7b33f33
#
_entry.id   fd1816de3e9ee990e4413553c7b33f33
#
_cell.length_a   1.000
_cell.length_b   1.000
_cell.length_c   1.000
_cell.angle_alpha   90.00
_cell.angle_beta   90.00
_cell.angle_gamma   90.00
#
_symmetry.space_group_name_H-M   'P 1'
#
loop_
_entity.id
_entity.type
_entity.pdbx_description
1 polymer ?
#
loop_
_entity_poly.entity_id
_entity_poly.type
_entity_poly.pdbx_seq_one_letter_code
_entity_poly.pdbx_strand_id
1 'polypeptide(L)'
;MYSGCIQRQNRSLGERSGDLAMRKTVLASAVSIAALSACSTPGIEYETRLMPANLDAAATRNVAVERFSGPGSRWYTRQFESMLINTVFDGQPWFSMAAYADPDPNIQSGVYGGVIDIVDYEAWDDYRVVKKCIEWDGLFDCETRAEVEEICFHDSVKVAVTPRLIELGTGDILFNETYYGDASSSVCEELGIVGETYDRHRKSKHRHHDFGFLGLSAPRDLIIEALSETLSPIRRDIAPRNAIVKAEFIKEAYDPVVAADLRFEQAVDLGLKNPAASCTLWQSLAEAYPKSPAVIHNNGACAEASQQFGDAQALYAQAADLSLAFSGDGQTVAKPIRKALEAISSQRFGLEVLEDITGEPTGDPVF
;
A
#
# COMPACT_ATOMS: atom_id res chain seq x y z
N MET A 1 9.45 -6.00 8.39
CA MET A 1 9.31 -5.19 9.62
C MET A 1 9.28 -3.74 9.21
N TYR A 2 8.09 -3.19 9.07
CA TYR A 2 7.89 -1.78 8.75
C TYR A 2 8.21 -0.95 9.99
N SER A 3 9.26 -0.13 9.93
CA SER A 3 9.53 0.89 10.93
C SER A 3 8.67 2.10 10.59
N GLY A 4 7.53 2.23 11.27
CA GLY A 4 6.62 3.35 11.09
C GLY A 4 7.26 4.65 11.56
N CYS A 5 7.14 5.67 10.73
CA CYS A 5 7.36 7.07 11.11
C CYS A 5 6.26 7.44 12.12
N ILE A 6 6.57 7.42 13.42
CA ILE A 6 5.63 7.82 14.49
C ILE A 6 5.46 9.33 14.41
N GLN A 7 4.28 9.76 13.99
CA GLN A 7 3.84 11.15 14.14
C GLN A 7 3.67 11.47 15.64
N ARG A 8 4.63 12.18 16.21
CA ARG A 8 4.41 12.89 17.49
C ARG A 8 3.56 14.13 17.22
N GLN A 9 2.28 14.05 17.53
CA GLN A 9 1.44 15.24 17.70
C GLN A 9 1.89 15.99 18.95
N ASN A 10 2.61 17.10 18.77
CA ASN A 10 2.83 18.06 19.83
C ASN A 10 1.56 18.92 20.00
N ARG A 11 0.81 18.65 21.06
CA ARG A 11 -0.15 19.61 21.62
C ARG A 11 0.64 20.73 22.29
N SER A 12 0.61 21.94 21.73
CA SER A 12 0.93 23.14 22.48
C SER A 12 -0.33 24.01 22.58
N LEU A 13 -0.80 24.13 23.80
CA LEU A 13 -1.74 25.15 24.26
C LEU A 13 -1.09 26.54 24.16
N GLY A 14 -1.82 27.53 23.70
CA GLY A 14 -1.38 28.92 23.70
C GLY A 14 -2.44 29.85 23.16
N GLU A 15 -3.34 30.31 24.05
CA GLU A 15 -4.23 31.46 23.84
C GLU A 15 -3.41 32.73 23.57
N ARG A 16 -3.85 33.53 22.60
CA ARG A 16 -4.14 34.98 22.75
C ARG A 16 -4.48 35.68 21.44
N SER A 17 -5.71 36.23 21.45
CA SER A 17 -6.09 37.56 21.02
C SER A 17 -5.74 38.10 19.63
N GLY A 18 -6.78 38.34 18.81
CA GLY A 18 -7.02 39.65 18.18
C GLY A 18 -6.35 39.92 16.82
N ASP A 19 -7.19 40.08 15.81
CA ASP A 19 -6.99 40.96 14.66
C ASP A 19 -5.63 40.97 13.91
N LEU A 20 -5.31 39.84 13.23
CA LEU A 20 -4.39 39.83 12.07
C LEU A 20 -4.49 38.51 11.30
N ALA A 21 -5.66 37.84 11.33
CA ALA A 21 -5.80 36.42 10.95
C ALA A 21 -5.80 36.13 9.45
N MET A 22 -6.13 37.07 8.57
CA MET A 22 -6.37 36.75 7.15
C MET A 22 -5.11 36.69 6.28
N ARG A 23 -4.01 37.31 6.67
CA ARG A 23 -2.74 37.22 5.90
C ARG A 23 -1.79 36.14 6.34
N LYS A 24 -2.00 35.53 7.52
CA LYS A 24 -1.12 34.47 8.03
C LYS A 24 -1.56 33.05 7.64
N THR A 25 -2.84 32.83 7.28
CA THR A 25 -3.37 31.52 6.93
C THR A 25 -2.87 31.01 5.57
N VAL A 26 -2.64 31.87 4.60
CA VAL A 26 -2.13 31.50 3.28
C VAL A 26 -0.66 31.09 3.32
N LEU A 27 0.14 31.71 4.19
CA LEU A 27 1.56 31.38 4.36
C LEU A 27 1.77 30.07 5.15
N ALA A 28 0.87 29.75 6.10
CA ALA A 28 0.95 28.52 6.88
C ALA A 28 0.64 27.26 6.02
N SER A 29 -0.28 27.38 5.05
CA SER A 29 -0.61 26.28 4.12
C SER A 29 0.52 25.98 3.14
N ALA A 30 1.29 26.98 2.71
CA ALA A 30 2.42 26.78 1.81
C ALA A 30 3.63 26.10 2.48
N VAL A 31 3.83 26.36 3.77
CA VAL A 31 4.91 25.74 4.56
C VAL A 31 4.59 24.27 4.89
N SER A 32 3.32 23.91 5.06
CA SER A 32 2.91 22.53 5.36
C SER A 32 3.11 21.58 4.17
N ILE A 33 3.01 22.06 2.93
CA ILE A 33 3.24 21.25 1.72
C ILE A 33 4.74 20.97 1.52
N ALA A 34 5.61 21.90 1.89
CA ALA A 34 7.05 21.70 1.80
C ALA A 34 7.60 20.72 2.86
N ALA A 35 6.94 20.58 4.01
CA ALA A 35 7.36 19.67 5.08
C ALA A 35 7.03 18.20 4.80
N LEU A 36 6.05 17.89 3.94
CA LEU A 36 5.71 16.52 3.56
C LEU A 36 6.71 15.92 2.56
N SER A 37 7.48 16.76 1.87
CA SER A 37 8.52 16.29 0.93
C SER A 37 9.81 15.82 1.65
N ALA A 38 9.99 16.12 2.93
CA ALA A 38 11.22 15.85 3.65
C ALA A 38 11.42 14.36 4.08
N CYS A 39 10.40 13.52 3.92
CA CYS A 39 10.47 12.09 4.27
C CYS A 39 10.60 11.15 3.06
N SER A 40 10.63 11.65 1.82
CA SER A 40 10.81 10.78 0.66
C SER A 40 12.28 10.43 0.48
N THR A 41 12.60 9.13 0.44
CA THR A 41 13.93 8.67 0.04
C THR A 41 14.22 9.16 -1.39
N PRO A 42 15.39 9.77 -1.67
CA PRO A 42 15.71 10.16 -3.04
C PRO A 42 15.89 8.93 -3.92
N GLY A 43 15.66 9.10 -5.22
CA GLY A 43 15.78 8.02 -6.18
C GLY A 43 15.03 8.34 -7.46
N ILE A 44 14.92 7.37 -8.34
CA ILE A 44 14.25 7.47 -9.63
C ILE A 44 13.03 6.55 -9.63
N GLU A 45 11.87 7.09 -9.99
CA GLU A 45 10.67 6.29 -10.21
C GLU A 45 10.65 5.76 -11.64
N TYR A 46 10.32 4.48 -11.81
CA TYR A 46 10.23 3.83 -13.11
C TYR A 46 9.11 2.78 -13.11
N GLU A 47 8.55 2.50 -14.28
CA GLU A 47 7.60 1.43 -14.46
C GLU A 47 8.29 0.09 -14.58
N THR A 48 7.73 -0.95 -13.97
CA THR A 48 8.23 -2.31 -14.08
C THR A 48 7.11 -3.33 -13.95
N ARG A 49 7.39 -4.55 -14.37
CA ARG A 49 6.50 -5.70 -14.23
C ARG A 49 6.82 -6.41 -12.93
N LEU A 50 5.80 -6.63 -12.09
CA LEU A 50 5.95 -7.35 -10.83
C LEU A 50 5.29 -8.72 -10.94
N MET A 51 6.05 -9.74 -10.55
CA MET A 51 5.62 -11.11 -10.47
C MET A 51 4.56 -11.29 -9.37
N PRO A 52 3.57 -12.17 -9.55
CA PRO A 52 2.66 -12.61 -8.49
C PRO A 52 3.41 -13.43 -7.44
N ALA A 53 2.86 -13.52 -6.23
CA ALA A 53 3.46 -14.32 -5.18
C ALA A 53 3.25 -15.83 -5.41
N ASN A 54 2.13 -16.21 -6.03
CA ASN A 54 1.81 -17.60 -6.35
C ASN A 54 1.84 -17.83 -7.86
N LEU A 55 2.86 -18.55 -8.31
CA LEU A 55 3.13 -18.77 -9.73
C LEU A 55 2.16 -19.77 -10.36
N ASP A 56 1.77 -20.81 -9.62
CA ASP A 56 0.85 -21.83 -10.11
C ASP A 56 -0.55 -21.23 -10.35
N ALA A 57 -1.00 -20.37 -9.43
CA ALA A 57 -2.24 -19.63 -9.62
C ALA A 57 -2.16 -18.65 -10.79
N ALA A 58 -1.01 -18.01 -11.00
CA ALA A 58 -0.82 -17.08 -12.10
C ALA A 58 -0.73 -17.79 -13.46
N ALA A 59 -0.12 -18.98 -13.52
CA ALA A 59 -0.06 -19.80 -14.73
C ALA A 59 -1.44 -20.31 -15.16
N THR A 60 -2.36 -20.49 -14.20
CA THR A 60 -3.74 -20.95 -14.46
C THR A 60 -4.60 -19.76 -14.96
N ARG A 61 -4.55 -19.50 -16.26
CA ARG A 61 -5.18 -18.32 -16.88
C ARG A 61 -6.65 -18.56 -17.28
N ASN A 62 -7.05 -19.81 -17.52
CA ASN A 62 -8.43 -20.17 -17.85
C ASN A 62 -9.16 -20.60 -16.57
N VAL A 63 -10.06 -19.74 -16.07
CA VAL A 63 -10.64 -19.92 -14.73
C VAL A 63 -12.16 -19.76 -14.72
N ALA A 64 -12.79 -20.51 -13.81
CA ALA A 64 -14.18 -20.30 -13.40
C ALA A 64 -14.22 -19.93 -11.92
N VAL A 65 -15.35 -19.39 -11.45
CA VAL A 65 -15.54 -19.08 -10.04
C VAL A 65 -16.80 -19.77 -9.53
N GLU A 66 -16.62 -20.62 -8.53
CA GLU A 66 -17.72 -21.18 -7.75
C GLU A 66 -18.14 -20.21 -6.64
N ARG A 67 -19.32 -20.43 -6.12
CA ARG A 67 -19.81 -19.60 -5.03
C ARG A 67 -18.99 -19.80 -3.76
N PHE A 68 -18.43 -18.72 -3.24
CA PHE A 68 -17.85 -18.71 -1.90
C PHE A 68 -18.92 -19.07 -0.85
N SER A 69 -18.52 -19.68 0.25
CA SER A 69 -19.36 -19.94 1.41
C SER A 69 -19.14 -18.91 2.51
N GLY A 70 -20.12 -18.75 3.40
CA GLY A 70 -20.03 -17.85 4.56
C GLY A 70 -20.69 -16.47 4.38
N PRO A 71 -20.48 -15.57 5.36
CA PRO A 71 -21.09 -14.24 5.38
C PRO A 71 -20.71 -13.40 4.18
N GLY A 72 -21.68 -12.71 3.54
CA GLY A 72 -21.42 -11.85 2.37
C GLY A 72 -21.04 -12.59 1.08
N SER A 73 -21.00 -13.93 1.09
CA SER A 73 -20.49 -14.78 0.00
C SER A 73 -21.06 -14.44 -1.39
N ARG A 74 -22.38 -14.17 -1.50
CA ARG A 74 -23.01 -13.84 -2.79
C ARG A 74 -22.49 -12.52 -3.39
N TRP A 75 -22.20 -11.54 -2.54
CA TRP A 75 -21.62 -10.28 -2.98
C TRP A 75 -20.14 -10.50 -3.31
N TYR A 76 -19.41 -11.18 -2.45
CA TYR A 76 -17.99 -11.42 -2.61
C TYR A 76 -17.66 -12.22 -3.89
N THR A 77 -18.40 -13.30 -4.17
CA THR A 77 -18.22 -14.08 -5.41
C THR A 77 -18.28 -13.18 -6.65
N ARG A 78 -19.28 -12.29 -6.72
CA ARG A 78 -19.40 -11.37 -7.87
C ARG A 78 -18.26 -10.35 -7.94
N GLN A 79 -17.78 -9.87 -6.79
CA GLN A 79 -16.64 -8.95 -6.78
C GLN A 79 -15.34 -9.66 -7.16
N PHE A 80 -15.18 -10.90 -6.73
CA PHE A 80 -14.04 -11.74 -7.09
C PHE A 80 -14.03 -12.04 -8.60
N GLU A 81 -15.15 -12.44 -9.17
CA GLU A 81 -15.30 -12.59 -10.63
C GLU A 81 -14.96 -11.29 -11.37
N SER A 82 -15.51 -10.17 -10.91
CA SER A 82 -15.21 -8.84 -11.48
C SER A 82 -13.73 -8.49 -11.38
N MET A 83 -13.09 -8.80 -10.27
CA MET A 83 -11.64 -8.61 -10.08
C MET A 83 -10.85 -9.40 -11.12
N LEU A 84 -11.16 -10.69 -11.33
CA LEU A 84 -10.47 -11.52 -12.31
C LEU A 84 -10.66 -10.98 -13.74
N ILE A 85 -11.90 -10.68 -14.14
CA ILE A 85 -12.23 -10.13 -15.46
C ILE A 85 -11.48 -8.81 -15.74
N ASN A 86 -11.36 -7.95 -14.73
CA ASN A 86 -10.70 -6.66 -14.85
C ASN A 86 -9.19 -6.69 -14.56
N THR A 87 -8.62 -7.87 -14.34
CA THR A 87 -7.17 -8.02 -14.16
C THR A 87 -6.50 -7.94 -15.52
N VAL A 88 -5.77 -6.84 -15.72
CA VAL A 88 -5.04 -6.54 -16.95
C VAL A 88 -3.54 -6.52 -16.65
N PHE A 89 -2.76 -7.10 -17.56
CA PHE A 89 -1.30 -7.05 -17.56
C PHE A 89 -0.83 -6.72 -18.98
N ASP A 90 0.05 -5.75 -19.13
CA ASP A 90 0.54 -5.24 -20.43
C ASP A 90 -0.58 -4.90 -21.43
N GLY A 91 -1.69 -4.35 -20.92
CA GLY A 91 -2.84 -3.96 -21.72
C GLY A 91 -3.75 -5.10 -22.17
N GLN A 92 -3.47 -6.35 -21.76
CA GLN A 92 -4.28 -7.52 -22.11
C GLN A 92 -4.94 -8.13 -20.86
N PRO A 93 -6.17 -8.69 -20.97
CA PRO A 93 -6.76 -9.45 -19.90
C PRO A 93 -5.86 -10.61 -19.49
N TRP A 94 -5.58 -10.75 -18.19
CA TRP A 94 -4.76 -11.83 -17.67
C TRP A 94 -5.52 -13.15 -17.62
N PHE A 95 -6.76 -13.12 -17.13
CA PHE A 95 -7.60 -14.30 -17.00
C PHE A 95 -8.62 -14.40 -18.15
N SER A 96 -8.83 -15.60 -18.64
CA SER A 96 -9.96 -15.99 -19.48
C SER A 96 -11.04 -16.62 -18.60
N MET A 97 -12.23 -16.02 -18.58
CA MET A 97 -13.34 -16.52 -17.75
C MET A 97 -14.21 -17.46 -18.59
N ALA A 98 -14.26 -18.73 -18.20
CA ALA A 98 -15.21 -19.69 -18.78
C ALA A 98 -16.44 -19.81 -17.87
N ALA A 99 -17.63 -19.86 -18.46
CA ALA A 99 -18.86 -20.15 -17.71
C ALA A 99 -18.83 -21.56 -17.06
N TYR A 100 -18.14 -22.47 -17.72
CA TYR A 100 -17.63 -23.74 -17.20
C TYR A 100 -16.24 -23.87 -17.81
N ALA A 101 -15.23 -24.03 -16.97
CA ALA A 101 -13.88 -24.27 -17.46
C ALA A 101 -13.92 -25.55 -18.30
N ASP A 102 -13.82 -25.41 -19.61
CA ASP A 102 -13.76 -26.54 -20.51
C ASP A 102 -12.35 -27.14 -20.35
N PRO A 103 -12.22 -28.42 -19.97
CA PRO A 103 -10.94 -29.02 -19.79
C PRO A 103 -10.28 -29.29 -21.16
N ASP A 104 -9.79 -28.23 -21.80
CA ASP A 104 -8.83 -28.42 -22.89
C ASP A 104 -7.56 -28.98 -22.25
N PRO A 105 -7.17 -30.22 -22.60
CA PRO A 105 -6.01 -30.86 -22.00
C PRO A 105 -4.69 -30.14 -22.28
N ASN A 106 -4.70 -29.17 -23.18
CA ASN A 106 -3.54 -28.34 -23.51
C ASN A 106 -3.52 -27.01 -22.78
N ILE A 107 -4.60 -26.66 -22.05
CA ILE A 107 -4.72 -25.38 -21.33
C ILE A 107 -4.98 -25.69 -19.86
N GLN A 108 -4.07 -25.24 -19.00
CA GLN A 108 -4.28 -25.36 -17.57
C GLN A 108 -5.51 -24.54 -17.17
N SER A 109 -6.51 -25.23 -16.65
CA SER A 109 -7.80 -24.66 -16.28
C SER A 109 -8.09 -24.91 -14.80
N GLY A 110 -8.70 -23.95 -14.14
CA GLY A 110 -8.97 -24.07 -12.71
C GLY A 110 -10.29 -23.44 -12.27
N VAL A 111 -10.73 -23.81 -11.08
CA VAL A 111 -11.91 -23.25 -10.44
C VAL A 111 -11.55 -22.60 -9.12
N TYR A 112 -11.84 -21.30 -9.02
CA TYR A 112 -11.79 -20.58 -7.75
C TYR A 112 -13.06 -20.81 -6.95
N GLY A 113 -12.90 -21.05 -5.66
CA GLY A 113 -13.93 -21.06 -4.63
C GLY A 113 -13.33 -20.63 -3.31
N GLY A 114 -14.04 -20.79 -2.22
CA GLY A 114 -13.45 -20.48 -0.91
C GLY A 114 -14.45 -20.28 0.22
N VAL A 115 -13.90 -19.92 1.37
CA VAL A 115 -14.65 -19.73 2.62
C VAL A 115 -14.44 -18.31 3.13
N ILE A 116 -15.48 -17.75 3.71
CA ILE A 116 -15.48 -16.45 4.37
C ILE A 116 -15.91 -16.66 5.82
N ASP A 117 -15.11 -16.20 6.75
CA ASP A 117 -15.40 -16.26 8.19
C ASP A 117 -15.34 -14.85 8.79
N ILE A 118 -16.23 -14.59 9.76
CA ILE A 118 -16.07 -13.44 10.66
C ILE A 118 -15.15 -13.90 11.78
N VAL A 119 -13.96 -13.33 11.84
CA VAL A 119 -12.95 -13.67 12.84
C VAL A 119 -13.23 -12.97 14.16
N ASP A 120 -13.68 -11.72 14.06
CA ASP A 120 -13.95 -10.87 15.20
C ASP A 120 -15.04 -9.84 14.88
N TYR A 121 -15.87 -9.54 15.89
CA TYR A 121 -16.83 -8.45 15.82
C TYR A 121 -16.96 -7.84 17.20
N GLU A 122 -16.67 -6.57 17.30
CA GLU A 122 -16.79 -5.78 18.51
C GLU A 122 -17.77 -4.62 18.30
N ALA A 123 -18.65 -4.43 19.27
CA ALA A 123 -19.55 -3.29 19.34
C ALA A 123 -19.48 -2.67 20.73
N TRP A 124 -19.23 -1.37 20.82
CA TRP A 124 -19.16 -0.64 22.08
C TRP A 124 -19.70 0.77 21.93
N ASP A 125 -20.01 1.40 23.03
CA ASP A 125 -20.40 2.78 23.10
C ASP A 125 -19.50 3.57 24.06
N ASP A 126 -19.30 4.86 23.78
CA ASP A 126 -18.63 5.79 24.65
C ASP A 126 -19.39 7.12 24.74
N TYR A 127 -19.24 7.78 25.88
CA TYR A 127 -19.81 9.09 26.12
C TYR A 127 -18.72 10.15 26.08
N ARG A 128 -18.99 11.24 25.38
CA ARG A 128 -18.06 12.37 25.32
C ARG A 128 -18.79 13.71 25.39
N VAL A 129 -18.08 14.72 25.87
CA VAL A 129 -18.52 16.11 25.84
C VAL A 129 -17.72 16.86 24.79
N VAL A 130 -18.42 17.47 23.84
CA VAL A 130 -17.81 18.23 22.75
C VAL A 130 -18.32 19.66 22.75
N LYS A 131 -17.46 20.63 22.40
CA LYS A 131 -17.89 22.02 22.21
C LYS A 131 -18.43 22.18 20.80
N LYS A 132 -19.73 22.45 20.67
CA LYS A 132 -20.41 22.71 19.40
C LYS A 132 -20.93 24.11 19.31
N CYS A 133 -21.05 24.63 18.11
CA CYS A 133 -21.77 25.84 17.84
C CYS A 133 -23.28 25.55 17.89
N ILE A 134 -24.00 26.27 18.74
CA ILE A 134 -25.47 26.18 18.91
C ILE A 134 -26.21 27.34 18.27
N GLU A 135 -25.55 28.49 18.09
CA GLU A 135 -26.09 29.66 17.40
C GLU A 135 -25.07 30.22 16.41
N TRP A 136 -25.54 30.48 15.19
CA TRP A 136 -24.72 30.97 14.08
C TRP A 136 -25.13 32.40 13.72
N ASP A 137 -24.15 33.30 13.63
CA ASP A 137 -24.36 34.64 13.02
C ASP A 137 -23.85 34.56 11.56
N GLY A 138 -24.81 34.41 10.64
CA GLY A 138 -24.51 34.20 9.23
C GLY A 138 -24.10 32.76 8.86
N LEU A 139 -23.35 32.63 7.76
CA LEU A 139 -23.03 31.30 7.20
C LEU A 139 -21.79 30.64 7.81
N PHE A 140 -20.91 31.38 8.49
CA PHE A 140 -19.60 30.86 8.92
C PHE A 140 -19.18 31.28 10.34
N ASP A 141 -19.87 32.24 10.97
CA ASP A 141 -19.50 32.73 12.30
C ASP A 141 -20.36 32.10 13.39
N CYS A 142 -19.70 31.47 14.36
CA CYS A 142 -20.37 30.87 15.50
C CYS A 142 -20.52 31.90 16.61
N GLU A 143 -21.74 32.30 16.90
CA GLU A 143 -22.05 33.28 17.97
C GLU A 143 -21.98 32.65 19.36
N THR A 144 -22.59 31.49 19.53
CA THR A 144 -22.64 30.81 20.84
C THR A 144 -22.16 29.35 20.71
N ARG A 145 -21.23 28.99 21.61
CA ARG A 145 -20.76 27.61 21.75
C ARG A 145 -21.20 27.02 23.06
N ALA A 146 -21.73 25.81 23.05
CA ALA A 146 -22.07 25.05 24.24
C ALA A 146 -21.33 23.73 24.30
N GLU A 147 -21.21 23.18 25.50
CA GLU A 147 -20.79 21.82 25.72
C GLU A 147 -22.00 20.92 25.51
N VAL A 148 -21.88 19.99 24.57
CA VAL A 148 -22.92 19.04 24.19
C VAL A 148 -22.45 17.64 24.55
N GLU A 149 -23.32 16.89 25.25
CA GLU A 149 -23.08 15.47 25.51
C GLU A 149 -23.45 14.65 24.27
N GLU A 150 -22.57 13.78 23.88
CA GLU A 150 -22.78 12.80 22.80
C GLU A 150 -22.56 11.39 23.30
N ILE A 151 -23.34 10.46 22.78
CA ILE A 151 -23.06 9.03 22.82
C ILE A 151 -22.59 8.59 21.45
N CYS A 152 -21.45 7.92 21.37
CA CYS A 152 -20.90 7.38 20.15
C CYS A 152 -20.98 5.85 20.17
N PHE A 153 -21.56 5.28 19.15
CA PHE A 153 -21.63 3.85 18.91
C PHE A 153 -20.54 3.46 17.93
N HIS A 154 -19.76 2.47 18.30
CA HIS A 154 -18.64 1.97 17.51
C HIS A 154 -18.89 0.51 17.18
N ASP A 155 -18.68 0.18 15.91
CA ASP A 155 -18.68 -1.19 15.42
C ASP A 155 -17.34 -1.47 14.74
N SER A 156 -16.77 -2.63 14.96
CA SER A 156 -15.57 -3.11 14.28
C SER A 156 -15.77 -4.56 13.87
N VAL A 157 -15.43 -4.90 12.64
CA VAL A 157 -15.48 -6.27 12.13
C VAL A 157 -14.15 -6.64 11.49
N LYS A 158 -13.71 -7.86 11.76
CA LYS A 158 -12.58 -8.49 11.09
C LYS A 158 -13.06 -9.75 10.39
N VAL A 159 -12.76 -9.86 9.10
CA VAL A 159 -13.08 -11.03 8.27
C VAL A 159 -11.83 -11.76 7.84
N ALA A 160 -11.95 -13.07 7.62
CA ALA A 160 -10.96 -13.89 6.94
C ALA A 160 -11.59 -14.45 5.67
N VAL A 161 -10.87 -14.36 4.56
CA VAL A 161 -11.24 -14.95 3.29
C VAL A 161 -10.14 -15.93 2.89
N THR A 162 -10.51 -17.17 2.64
CA THR A 162 -9.59 -18.21 2.18
C THR A 162 -10.02 -18.66 0.79
N PRO A 163 -9.57 -17.96 -0.28
CA PRO A 163 -9.79 -18.43 -1.64
C PRO A 163 -8.96 -19.67 -1.90
N ARG A 164 -9.49 -20.55 -2.72
CA ARG A 164 -8.83 -21.79 -3.15
C ARG A 164 -8.99 -21.96 -4.66
N LEU A 165 -7.89 -22.23 -5.35
CA LEU A 165 -7.88 -22.59 -6.76
C LEU A 165 -7.63 -24.09 -6.88
N ILE A 166 -8.51 -24.79 -7.56
CA ILE A 166 -8.38 -26.22 -7.84
C ILE A 166 -8.18 -26.40 -9.35
N GLU A 167 -7.13 -27.11 -9.74
CA GLU A 167 -6.89 -27.48 -11.11
C GLU A 167 -7.91 -28.53 -11.56
N LEU A 168 -8.54 -28.32 -12.72
CA LEU A 168 -9.59 -29.22 -13.20
C LEU A 168 -9.06 -30.56 -13.74
N GLY A 169 -7.83 -30.57 -14.26
CA GLY A 169 -7.23 -31.77 -14.84
C GLY A 169 -6.82 -32.81 -13.79
N THR A 170 -6.20 -32.36 -12.71
CA THR A 170 -5.63 -33.22 -11.65
C THR A 170 -6.45 -33.21 -10.36
N GLY A 171 -7.20 -32.15 -10.08
CA GLY A 171 -7.86 -31.90 -8.81
C GLY A 171 -6.92 -31.36 -7.73
N ASP A 172 -5.70 -30.98 -8.09
CA ASP A 172 -4.74 -30.41 -7.17
C ASP A 172 -5.13 -29.01 -6.72
N ILE A 173 -4.79 -28.67 -5.48
CA ILE A 173 -4.99 -27.32 -4.95
C ILE A 173 -3.75 -26.51 -5.28
N LEU A 174 -3.88 -25.59 -6.23
CA LEU A 174 -2.81 -24.70 -6.68
C LEU A 174 -2.65 -23.46 -5.81
N PHE A 175 -3.73 -23.04 -5.15
CA PHE A 175 -3.74 -21.85 -4.31
C PHE A 175 -4.69 -22.05 -3.12
N ASN A 176 -4.23 -21.71 -1.92
CA ASN A 176 -5.04 -21.77 -0.71
C ASN A 176 -4.39 -20.93 0.38
N GLU A 177 -4.66 -19.63 0.39
CA GLU A 177 -4.13 -18.68 1.38
C GLU A 177 -5.25 -17.91 2.04
N THR A 178 -5.01 -17.43 3.27
CA THR A 178 -6.01 -16.68 4.04
C THR A 178 -5.65 -15.20 4.08
N TYR A 179 -6.61 -14.36 3.72
CA TYR A 179 -6.52 -12.92 3.70
C TYR A 179 -7.46 -12.31 4.73
N TYR A 180 -6.99 -11.27 5.40
CA TYR A 180 -7.75 -10.57 6.40
C TYR A 180 -8.13 -9.18 5.91
N GLY A 181 -9.36 -8.77 6.23
CA GLY A 181 -9.82 -7.41 6.05
C GLY A 181 -10.53 -6.94 7.30
N ASP A 182 -10.47 -5.66 7.59
CA ASP A 182 -11.12 -5.04 8.73
C ASP A 182 -11.86 -3.78 8.32
N ALA A 183 -12.95 -3.51 9.02
CA ALA A 183 -13.70 -2.28 8.85
C ALA A 183 -14.26 -1.82 10.18
N SER A 184 -14.38 -0.51 10.34
CA SER A 184 -14.96 0.08 11.55
C SER A 184 -15.88 1.24 11.22
N SER A 185 -16.93 1.40 12.01
CA SER A 185 -17.82 2.56 11.92
C SER A 185 -17.97 3.23 13.27
N SER A 186 -18.22 4.54 13.25
CA SER A 186 -18.50 5.31 14.44
C SER A 186 -19.62 6.30 14.12
N VAL A 187 -20.71 6.22 14.84
CA VAL A 187 -21.86 7.10 14.71
C VAL A 187 -22.16 7.71 16.07
N CYS A 188 -22.17 9.04 16.15
CA CYS A 188 -22.45 9.76 17.39
C CYS A 188 -23.82 10.45 17.33
N GLU A 189 -24.57 10.36 18.43
CA GLU A 189 -25.84 11.03 18.63
C GLU A 189 -25.73 12.04 19.78
N GLU A 190 -26.29 13.24 19.56
CA GLU A 190 -26.32 14.27 20.58
C GLU A 190 -27.40 13.95 21.62
N LEU A 191 -27.02 13.97 22.90
CA LEU A 191 -27.92 13.77 24.02
C LEU A 191 -28.51 15.08 24.54
N GLY A 192 -27.76 16.18 24.48
CA GLY A 192 -28.20 17.52 24.91
C GLY A 192 -27.06 18.41 25.36
N ILE A 193 -27.40 19.65 25.75
CA ILE A 193 -26.42 20.62 26.26
C ILE A 193 -26.15 20.33 27.73
N VAL A 194 -24.89 20.35 28.13
CA VAL A 194 -24.47 20.12 29.51
C VAL A 194 -25.08 21.19 30.44
N GLY A 195 -25.81 20.74 31.47
CA GLY A 195 -26.41 21.64 32.47
C GLY A 195 -27.85 22.07 32.17
N GLU A 196 -28.41 21.77 31.01
CA GLU A 196 -29.85 21.90 30.78
C GLU A 196 -30.58 20.67 31.31
N THR A 197 -31.69 20.88 32.05
CA THR A 197 -32.54 19.78 32.52
C THR A 197 -33.20 19.14 31.31
N TYR A 198 -32.63 18.03 30.89
CA TYR A 198 -33.16 17.22 29.80
C TYR A 198 -34.52 16.64 30.19
N ASP A 199 -35.57 17.07 29.49
CA ASP A 199 -36.89 16.46 29.63
C ASP A 199 -36.81 15.02 29.07
N ARG A 200 -36.59 14.01 29.95
CA ARG A 200 -36.43 12.57 29.63
C ARG A 200 -37.62 11.97 28.87
N HIS A 201 -38.63 12.78 28.53
CA HIS A 201 -39.82 12.29 27.83
C HIS A 201 -39.74 12.42 26.30
N ARG A 202 -38.70 13.04 25.75
CA ARG A 202 -38.47 12.92 24.32
C ARG A 202 -37.90 11.53 24.08
N LYS A 203 -38.79 10.55 23.84
CA LYS A 203 -38.43 9.21 23.39
C LYS A 203 -37.44 9.35 22.26
N SER A 204 -36.16 9.30 22.58
CA SER A 204 -35.13 8.95 21.64
C SER A 204 -35.71 7.71 20.91
N LYS A 205 -35.97 7.82 19.62
CA LYS A 205 -36.11 6.64 18.77
C LYS A 205 -34.71 6.05 18.69
N HIS A 206 -34.22 5.59 19.86
CA HIS A 206 -33.10 4.68 19.85
C HIS A 206 -33.53 3.58 18.89
N ARG A 207 -32.95 3.57 17.71
CA ARG A 207 -32.76 2.30 17.04
C ARG A 207 -31.84 1.54 17.99
N HIS A 208 -32.45 0.94 19.02
CA HIS A 208 -31.88 -0.28 19.53
C HIS A 208 -31.68 -1.10 18.26
N HIS A 209 -30.47 -1.14 17.75
CA HIS A 209 -30.10 -2.34 17.04
C HIS A 209 -30.47 -3.41 18.05
N ASP A 210 -31.59 -4.08 17.81
CA ASP A 210 -31.98 -5.26 18.55
C ASP A 210 -30.76 -6.17 18.49
N PHE A 211 -29.92 -6.06 19.51
CA PHE A 211 -28.93 -7.08 19.79
C PHE A 211 -29.75 -8.31 20.15
N GLY A 212 -30.23 -8.97 19.09
CA GLY A 212 -30.89 -10.23 19.22
C GLY A 212 -29.97 -11.15 20.00
N PHE A 213 -30.42 -11.58 21.16
CA PHE A 213 -29.71 -12.34 22.17
C PHE A 213 -29.20 -13.71 21.66
N LEU A 214 -29.15 -13.95 20.37
CA LEU A 214 -28.63 -15.14 19.70
C LEU A 214 -27.96 -14.77 18.38
N GLY A 215 -26.66 -14.59 18.42
CA GLY A 215 -25.78 -14.51 17.25
C GLY A 215 -25.44 -13.09 16.84
N LEU A 216 -24.25 -12.65 17.22
CA LEU A 216 -23.57 -11.46 16.76
C LEU A 216 -23.60 -11.40 15.22
N SER A 217 -24.51 -10.61 14.64
CA SER A 217 -24.47 -10.33 13.22
C SER A 217 -23.92 -8.92 13.04
N ALA A 218 -22.65 -8.83 12.69
CA ALA A 218 -22.05 -7.57 12.28
C ALA A 218 -22.89 -6.89 11.18
N PRO A 219 -22.95 -5.55 11.16
CA PRO A 219 -23.66 -4.81 10.13
C PRO A 219 -23.18 -5.25 8.74
N ARG A 220 -24.13 -5.53 7.84
CA ARG A 220 -23.82 -6.07 6.51
C ARG A 220 -22.88 -5.19 5.73
N ASP A 221 -23.05 -3.87 5.82
CA ASP A 221 -22.24 -2.91 5.07
C ASP A 221 -20.80 -2.94 5.56
N LEU A 222 -20.58 -3.11 6.86
CA LEU A 222 -19.27 -3.22 7.47
C LEU A 222 -18.56 -4.51 7.03
N ILE A 223 -19.29 -5.63 6.98
CA ILE A 223 -18.76 -6.90 6.43
C ILE A 223 -18.33 -6.72 4.97
N ILE A 224 -19.14 -6.04 4.16
CA ILE A 224 -18.82 -5.78 2.75
C ILE A 224 -17.57 -4.93 2.61
N GLU A 225 -17.41 -3.91 3.43
CA GLU A 225 -16.23 -3.05 3.45
C GLU A 225 -14.98 -3.87 3.81
N ALA A 226 -15.01 -4.62 4.91
CA ALA A 226 -13.92 -5.50 5.30
C ALA A 226 -13.56 -6.55 4.22
N LEU A 227 -14.57 -7.15 3.58
CA LEU A 227 -14.36 -8.10 2.48
C LEU A 227 -13.70 -7.44 1.26
N SER A 228 -14.03 -6.19 0.97
CA SER A 228 -13.46 -5.48 -0.19
C SER A 228 -11.95 -5.28 -0.07
N GLU A 229 -11.43 -5.13 1.14
CA GLU A 229 -10.00 -4.97 1.41
C GLU A 229 -9.17 -6.20 1.04
N THR A 230 -9.78 -7.40 1.06
CA THR A 230 -9.08 -8.65 0.74
C THR A 230 -8.83 -8.84 -0.75
N LEU A 231 -9.59 -8.20 -1.64
CA LEU A 231 -9.51 -8.42 -3.09
C LEU A 231 -8.17 -7.97 -3.69
N SER A 232 -7.67 -6.80 -3.26
CA SER A 232 -6.42 -6.25 -3.80
C SER A 232 -5.18 -7.10 -3.46
N PRO A 233 -4.96 -7.56 -2.22
CA PRO A 233 -3.87 -8.47 -1.90
C PRO A 233 -3.99 -9.81 -2.66
N ILE A 234 -5.19 -10.41 -2.72
CA ILE A 234 -5.40 -11.65 -3.48
C ILE A 234 -4.99 -11.46 -4.95
N ARG A 235 -5.46 -10.37 -5.61
CA ARG A 235 -5.08 -10.09 -6.98
C ARG A 235 -3.57 -10.01 -7.18
N ARG A 236 -2.84 -9.41 -6.24
CA ARG A 236 -1.37 -9.28 -6.31
C ARG A 236 -0.66 -10.63 -6.22
N ASP A 237 -1.28 -11.57 -5.51
CA ASP A 237 -0.68 -12.90 -5.29
C ASP A 237 -0.96 -13.87 -6.43
N ILE A 238 -2.04 -13.67 -7.21
CA ILE A 238 -2.45 -14.59 -8.28
C ILE A 238 -2.25 -14.03 -9.71
N ALA A 239 -1.86 -12.77 -9.85
CA ALA A 239 -1.66 -12.18 -11.17
C ALA A 239 -0.49 -11.20 -11.19
N PRO A 240 0.28 -11.12 -12.28
CA PRO A 240 1.30 -10.11 -12.46
C PRO A 240 0.66 -8.72 -12.56
N ARG A 241 1.48 -7.70 -12.38
CA ARG A 241 1.02 -6.32 -12.47
C ARG A 241 2.13 -5.38 -12.90
N ASN A 242 1.75 -4.35 -13.62
CA ASN A 242 2.61 -3.20 -13.84
C ASN A 242 2.57 -2.31 -12.61
N ALA A 243 3.70 -1.82 -12.19
CA ALA A 243 3.83 -0.97 -11.02
C ALA A 243 4.90 0.10 -11.23
N ILE A 244 4.69 1.27 -10.63
CA ILE A 244 5.74 2.26 -10.48
C ILE A 244 6.51 1.89 -9.21
N VAL A 245 7.79 1.64 -9.36
CA VAL A 245 8.72 1.36 -8.26
C VAL A 245 9.80 2.44 -8.24
N LYS A 246 10.62 2.44 -7.19
CA LYS A 246 11.64 3.46 -7.00
C LYS A 246 13.01 2.83 -6.79
N ALA A 247 13.95 3.12 -7.67
CA ALA A 247 15.36 2.86 -7.46
C ALA A 247 15.91 3.90 -6.47
N GLU A 248 16.17 3.49 -5.23
CA GLU A 248 16.54 4.37 -4.13
C GLU A 248 18.02 4.76 -4.19
N PHE A 249 18.33 6.05 -4.01
CA PHE A 249 19.69 6.54 -3.88
C PHE A 249 20.18 6.53 -2.42
N ILE A 250 21.47 6.24 -2.25
CA ILE A 250 22.19 6.51 -1.00
C ILE A 250 22.47 8.00 -0.94
N LYS A 251 21.98 8.66 0.12
CA LYS A 251 22.08 10.11 0.34
C LYS A 251 23.46 10.55 0.82
N GLU A 252 24.16 9.69 1.51
CA GLU A 252 25.39 10.00 2.22
C GLU A 252 26.51 9.11 1.69
N ALA A 253 27.57 9.72 1.20
CA ALA A 253 28.76 8.98 0.82
C ALA A 253 29.45 8.43 2.07
N TYR A 254 29.95 7.20 1.99
CA TYR A 254 30.71 6.57 3.09
C TYR A 254 32.15 7.14 3.19
N ASP A 255 32.64 7.74 2.12
CA ASP A 255 33.96 8.35 2.01
C ASP A 255 33.86 9.89 2.12
N PRO A 256 34.58 10.55 3.05
CA PRO A 256 34.59 12.01 3.18
C PRO A 256 35.03 12.77 1.92
N VAL A 257 35.90 12.18 1.11
CA VAL A 257 36.35 12.80 -0.14
C VAL A 257 35.20 12.89 -1.16
N VAL A 258 34.42 11.81 -1.25
CA VAL A 258 33.24 11.74 -2.10
C VAL A 258 32.14 12.65 -1.55
N ALA A 259 31.96 12.68 -0.23
CA ALA A 259 30.98 13.55 0.43
C ALA A 259 31.26 15.04 0.22
N ALA A 260 32.52 15.42 0.02
CA ALA A 260 32.91 16.80 -0.26
C ALA A 260 32.73 17.20 -1.74
N ASP A 261 32.47 16.28 -2.65
CA ASP A 261 32.19 16.57 -4.05
C ASP A 261 30.74 17.04 -4.22
N LEU A 262 30.57 18.32 -4.60
CA LEU A 262 29.23 18.93 -4.75
C LEU A 262 28.35 18.21 -5.78
N ARG A 263 28.96 17.49 -6.73
CA ARG A 263 28.21 16.69 -7.71
C ARG A 263 27.42 15.57 -7.06
N PHE A 264 27.88 15.05 -5.90
CA PHE A 264 27.18 13.98 -5.19
C PHE A 264 25.81 14.45 -4.69
N GLU A 265 25.77 15.57 -3.96
CA GLU A 265 24.52 16.15 -3.46
C GLU A 265 23.61 16.60 -4.62
N GLN A 266 24.21 17.24 -5.66
CA GLN A 266 23.49 17.65 -6.84
C GLN A 266 22.83 16.46 -7.57
N ALA A 267 23.50 15.33 -7.70
CA ALA A 267 22.96 14.13 -8.32
C ALA A 267 21.80 13.54 -7.52
N VAL A 268 21.92 13.52 -6.18
CA VAL A 268 20.81 13.10 -5.28
C VAL A 268 19.58 13.99 -5.48
N ASP A 269 19.76 15.31 -5.50
CA ASP A 269 18.67 16.28 -5.61
C ASP A 269 17.96 16.25 -6.98
N LEU A 270 18.68 15.87 -8.03
CA LEU A 270 18.13 15.75 -9.37
C LEU A 270 17.33 14.46 -9.58
N GLY A 271 17.50 13.44 -8.75
CA GLY A 271 16.89 12.13 -8.96
C GLY A 271 15.40 12.16 -9.30
N LEU A 272 14.60 12.92 -8.55
CA LEU A 272 13.16 13.08 -8.81
C LEU A 272 12.84 14.17 -9.84
N LYS A 273 13.72 15.19 -10.00
CA LYS A 273 13.45 16.38 -10.82
C LYS A 273 13.88 16.19 -12.27
N ASN A 274 15.01 15.55 -12.46
CA ASN A 274 15.63 15.30 -13.77
C ASN A 274 16.49 14.03 -13.70
N PRO A 275 15.86 12.84 -13.81
CA PRO A 275 16.55 11.55 -13.72
C PRO A 275 17.73 11.41 -14.67
N ALA A 276 17.57 11.84 -15.93
CA ALA A 276 18.64 11.74 -16.93
C ALA A 276 19.89 12.55 -16.53
N ALA A 277 19.71 13.79 -16.05
CA ALA A 277 20.83 14.60 -15.58
C ALA A 277 21.47 14.01 -14.30
N SER A 278 20.66 13.45 -13.40
CA SER A 278 21.13 12.73 -12.21
C SER A 278 22.04 11.56 -12.62
N CYS A 279 21.59 10.72 -13.55
CA CYS A 279 22.34 9.56 -14.00
C CYS A 279 23.65 9.93 -14.73
N THR A 280 23.64 11.01 -15.51
CA THR A 280 24.87 11.53 -16.11
C THR A 280 25.90 11.94 -15.05
N LEU A 281 25.46 12.56 -13.95
CA LEU A 281 26.35 12.88 -12.83
C LEU A 281 26.86 11.63 -12.11
N TRP A 282 25.98 10.61 -11.89
CA TRP A 282 26.40 9.36 -11.25
C TRP A 282 27.44 8.61 -12.09
N GLN A 283 27.32 8.60 -13.43
CA GLN A 283 28.35 8.04 -14.32
C GLN A 283 29.68 8.78 -14.16
N SER A 284 29.68 10.13 -14.22
CA SER A 284 30.88 10.95 -14.03
C SER A 284 31.52 10.75 -12.65
N LEU A 285 30.70 10.57 -11.61
CA LEU A 285 31.20 10.27 -10.27
C LEU A 285 31.78 8.85 -10.18
N ALA A 286 31.18 7.86 -10.87
CA ALA A 286 31.71 6.49 -10.91
C ALA A 286 33.07 6.40 -11.58
N GLU A 287 33.33 7.21 -12.62
CA GLU A 287 34.64 7.34 -13.23
C GLU A 287 35.67 7.97 -12.26
N ALA A 288 35.26 9.00 -11.52
CA ALA A 288 36.14 9.68 -10.57
C ALA A 288 36.39 8.85 -9.29
N TYR A 289 35.39 8.13 -8.83
CA TYR A 289 35.38 7.39 -7.57
C TYR A 289 34.96 5.92 -7.73
N PRO A 290 35.66 5.10 -8.51
CA PRO A 290 35.26 3.73 -8.86
C PRO A 290 35.27 2.75 -7.65
N LYS A 291 35.77 3.20 -6.51
CA LYS A 291 35.82 2.42 -5.26
C LYS A 291 34.83 2.92 -4.20
N SER A 292 33.98 3.89 -4.52
CA SER A 292 32.95 4.39 -3.59
C SER A 292 31.70 3.52 -3.66
N PRO A 293 31.34 2.78 -2.60
CA PRO A 293 30.14 1.93 -2.63
C PRO A 293 28.85 2.72 -2.84
N ALA A 294 28.75 3.95 -2.33
CA ALA A 294 27.56 4.79 -2.52
C ALA A 294 27.43 5.27 -3.97
N VAL A 295 28.53 5.64 -4.62
CA VAL A 295 28.52 6.08 -6.03
C VAL A 295 28.17 4.91 -6.95
N ILE A 296 28.78 3.74 -6.75
CA ILE A 296 28.52 2.55 -7.56
C ILE A 296 27.07 2.08 -7.37
N HIS A 297 26.57 2.10 -6.13
CA HIS A 297 25.15 1.80 -5.87
C HIS A 297 24.21 2.77 -6.61
N ASN A 298 24.45 4.07 -6.54
CA ASN A 298 23.60 5.07 -7.19
C ASN A 298 23.65 4.99 -8.72
N ASN A 299 24.80 4.59 -9.27
CA ASN A 299 24.91 4.27 -10.69
C ASN A 299 24.12 3.00 -11.04
N GLY A 300 24.10 2.00 -10.15
CA GLY A 300 23.24 0.83 -10.25
C GLY A 300 21.75 1.18 -10.24
N ALA A 301 21.33 2.14 -9.40
CA ALA A 301 19.96 2.64 -9.38
C ALA A 301 19.57 3.34 -10.70
N CYS A 302 20.50 3.98 -11.37
CA CYS A 302 20.28 4.51 -12.72
C CYS A 302 20.10 3.41 -13.77
N ALA A 303 20.89 2.34 -13.70
CA ALA A 303 20.73 1.18 -14.59
C ALA A 303 19.39 0.48 -14.35
N GLU A 304 19.00 0.30 -13.07
CA GLU A 304 17.70 -0.24 -12.68
C GLU A 304 16.55 0.59 -13.24
N ALA A 305 16.59 1.90 -13.06
CA ALA A 305 15.55 2.80 -13.58
C ALA A 305 15.47 2.82 -15.11
N SER A 306 16.57 2.49 -15.79
CA SER A 306 16.63 2.29 -17.24
C SER A 306 16.27 0.86 -17.66
N GLN A 307 15.79 0.03 -16.72
CA GLN A 307 15.42 -1.38 -16.91
C GLN A 307 16.60 -2.28 -17.38
N GLN A 308 17.83 -1.82 -17.22
CA GLN A 308 19.06 -2.60 -17.46
C GLN A 308 19.36 -3.47 -16.21
N PHE A 309 18.48 -4.39 -15.90
CA PHE A 309 18.51 -5.13 -14.62
C PHE A 309 19.74 -5.98 -14.44
N GLY A 310 20.34 -6.49 -15.52
CA GLY A 310 21.61 -7.22 -15.47
C GLY A 310 22.78 -6.32 -15.03
N ASP A 311 22.89 -5.13 -15.60
CA ASP A 311 23.91 -4.15 -15.24
C ASP A 311 23.68 -3.58 -13.82
N ALA A 312 22.41 -3.32 -13.47
CA ALA A 312 22.04 -2.89 -12.13
C ALA A 312 22.47 -3.92 -11.07
N GLN A 313 22.19 -5.18 -11.29
CA GLN A 313 22.59 -6.26 -10.37
C GLN A 313 24.12 -6.36 -10.22
N ALA A 314 24.87 -6.25 -11.32
CA ALA A 314 26.33 -6.26 -11.28
C ALA A 314 26.90 -5.07 -10.48
N LEU A 315 26.34 -3.87 -10.70
CA LEU A 315 26.74 -2.67 -9.97
C LEU A 315 26.38 -2.74 -8.48
N TYR A 316 25.20 -3.25 -8.12
CA TYR A 316 24.84 -3.45 -6.71
C TYR A 316 25.71 -4.51 -6.03
N ALA A 317 26.09 -5.60 -6.73
CA ALA A 317 27.01 -6.60 -6.22
C ALA A 317 28.41 -5.98 -5.98
N GLN A 318 28.92 -5.21 -6.95
CA GLN A 318 30.15 -4.47 -6.80
C GLN A 318 30.10 -3.49 -5.59
N ALA A 319 29.01 -2.75 -5.44
CA ALA A 319 28.80 -1.86 -4.29
C ALA A 319 28.79 -2.62 -2.97
N ALA A 320 28.22 -3.83 -2.95
CA ALA A 320 28.19 -4.69 -1.78
C ALA A 320 29.62 -5.11 -1.37
N ASP A 321 30.42 -5.59 -2.31
CA ASP A 321 31.82 -5.97 -2.07
C ASP A 321 32.64 -4.77 -1.57
N LEU A 322 32.49 -3.60 -2.18
CA LEU A 322 33.16 -2.39 -1.74
C LEU A 322 32.71 -1.95 -0.36
N SER A 323 31.44 -2.12 0.00
CA SER A 323 30.90 -1.70 1.30
C SER A 323 31.50 -2.49 2.47
N LEU A 324 31.93 -3.71 2.24
CA LEU A 324 32.61 -4.53 3.25
C LEU A 324 33.91 -3.89 3.75
N ALA A 325 34.61 -3.16 2.86
CA ALA A 325 35.85 -2.44 3.25
C ALA A 325 35.60 -1.24 4.19
N PHE A 326 34.35 -0.74 4.22
CA PHE A 326 33.96 0.38 5.09
C PHE A 326 33.21 -0.06 6.34
N SER A 327 32.81 -1.33 6.45
CA SER A 327 32.23 -1.87 7.68
C SER A 327 33.32 -2.09 8.74
N GLY A 328 33.03 -1.73 9.99
CA GLY A 328 33.98 -1.89 11.09
C GLY A 328 34.35 -3.36 11.40
N ASP A 329 33.49 -4.30 10.97
CA ASP A 329 33.69 -5.75 11.12
C ASP A 329 34.21 -6.42 9.83
N GLY A 330 34.24 -5.71 8.70
CA GLY A 330 34.64 -6.23 7.38
C GLY A 330 33.71 -7.33 6.82
N GLN A 331 32.55 -7.54 7.43
CA GLN A 331 31.62 -8.62 7.10
C GLN A 331 30.19 -8.16 6.79
N THR A 332 29.84 -6.92 7.18
CA THR A 332 28.47 -6.44 7.06
C THR A 332 28.31 -5.53 5.86
N VAL A 333 27.52 -5.97 4.86
CA VAL A 333 27.10 -5.13 3.73
C VAL A 333 26.14 -4.04 4.22
N ALA A 334 26.34 -2.81 3.79
CA ALA A 334 25.47 -1.70 4.15
C ALA A 334 24.01 -1.99 3.77
N LYS A 335 23.09 -1.75 4.70
CA LYS A 335 21.67 -2.12 4.57
C LYS A 335 20.99 -1.64 3.27
N PRO A 336 21.17 -0.40 2.80
CA PRO A 336 20.57 0.05 1.53
C PRO A 336 21.05 -0.78 0.33
N ILE A 337 22.36 -1.08 0.27
CA ILE A 337 22.96 -1.85 -0.82
C ILE A 337 22.44 -3.29 -0.83
N ARG A 338 22.39 -3.93 0.34
CA ARG A 338 21.84 -5.28 0.46
C ARG A 338 20.37 -5.33 0.02
N LYS A 339 19.54 -4.34 0.47
CA LYS A 339 18.12 -4.25 0.07
C LYS A 339 17.97 -4.13 -1.45
N ALA A 340 18.78 -3.29 -2.09
CA ALA A 340 18.75 -3.11 -3.54
C ALA A 340 19.16 -4.39 -4.29
N LEU A 341 20.22 -5.06 -3.84
CA LEU A 341 20.68 -6.31 -4.45
C LEU A 341 19.65 -7.44 -4.32
N GLU A 342 18.99 -7.56 -3.17
CA GLU A 342 17.92 -8.52 -2.96
C GLU A 342 16.71 -8.20 -3.87
N ALA A 343 16.32 -6.92 -3.95
CA ALA A 343 15.20 -6.47 -4.77
C ALA A 343 15.42 -6.72 -6.27
N ILE A 344 16.59 -6.34 -6.80
CA ILE A 344 16.91 -6.51 -8.22
C ILE A 344 17.04 -8.00 -8.60
N SER A 345 17.56 -8.84 -7.69
CA SER A 345 17.64 -10.28 -7.91
C SER A 345 16.26 -10.92 -8.00
N SER A 346 15.34 -10.53 -7.11
CA SER A 346 13.94 -10.94 -7.15
C SER A 346 13.23 -10.45 -8.41
N GLN A 347 13.50 -9.21 -8.83
CA GLN A 347 12.91 -8.62 -10.02
C GLN A 347 13.32 -9.37 -11.28
N ARG A 348 14.61 -9.68 -11.44
CA ARG A 348 15.11 -10.46 -12.59
C ARG A 348 14.51 -11.85 -12.63
N PHE A 349 14.54 -12.57 -11.52
CA PHE A 349 13.90 -13.87 -11.41
C PHE A 349 12.41 -13.81 -11.80
N GLY A 350 11.70 -12.76 -11.31
CA GLY A 350 10.30 -12.55 -11.63
C GLY A 350 10.05 -12.35 -13.13
N LEU A 351 10.93 -11.61 -13.81
CA LEU A 351 10.81 -11.41 -15.26
C LEU A 351 11.05 -12.71 -16.05
N GLU A 352 12.04 -13.50 -15.68
CA GLU A 352 12.30 -14.82 -16.29
C GLU A 352 11.07 -15.74 -16.15
N VAL A 353 10.45 -15.78 -14.98
CA VAL A 353 9.23 -16.58 -14.75
C VAL A 353 8.04 -16.05 -15.55
N LEU A 354 7.88 -14.73 -15.66
CA LEU A 354 6.80 -14.14 -16.46
C LEU A 354 6.97 -14.49 -17.96
N GLU A 355 8.20 -14.51 -18.45
CA GLU A 355 8.51 -14.96 -19.81
C GLU A 355 8.08 -16.43 -20.03
N ASP A 356 8.39 -17.32 -19.08
CA ASP A 356 7.98 -18.70 -19.13
C ASP A 356 6.43 -18.86 -19.14
N ILE A 357 5.71 -18.08 -18.32
CA ILE A 357 4.24 -18.14 -18.24
C ILE A 357 3.57 -17.52 -19.48
N THR A 358 4.11 -16.44 -20.02
CA THR A 358 3.48 -15.70 -21.13
C THR A 358 3.90 -16.23 -22.50
N GLY A 359 5.07 -16.87 -22.59
CA GLY A 359 5.71 -17.23 -23.85
C GLY A 359 6.22 -16.03 -24.65
N GLU A 360 6.17 -14.84 -24.04
CA GLU A 360 6.65 -13.60 -24.66
C GLU A 360 8.02 -13.24 -24.05
N PRO A 361 9.05 -13.00 -24.87
CA PRO A 361 10.33 -12.58 -24.33
C PRO A 361 10.18 -11.26 -23.58
N THR A 362 10.51 -11.29 -22.29
CA THR A 362 10.56 -10.09 -21.44
C THR A 362 11.87 -9.32 -21.67
N GLY A 363 12.45 -9.48 -22.86
CA GLY A 363 13.73 -8.88 -23.21
C GLY A 363 13.82 -7.45 -22.76
N ASP A 364 15.01 -7.05 -22.32
CA ASP A 364 15.32 -5.66 -22.02
C ASP A 364 14.75 -4.80 -23.16
N PRO A 365 13.87 -3.82 -22.87
CA PRO A 365 13.29 -3.01 -23.92
C PRO A 365 14.44 -2.35 -24.69
N VAL A 366 14.60 -2.75 -25.95
CA VAL A 366 15.55 -2.13 -26.86
C VAL A 366 14.95 -0.76 -27.22
N PHE A 367 15.38 0.30 -26.54
CA PHE A 367 15.09 1.67 -26.90
C PHE A 367 16.21 2.25 -27.75
#